data_e164bb27750e12307f4db8754429048f
#
_entry.id   e164bb27750e12307f4db8754429048f
#
_cell.length_a   1.000
_cell.length_b   1.000
_cell.length_c   1.000
_cell.angle_alpha   90.00
_cell.angle_beta   90.00
_cell.angle_gamma   90.00
#
_symmetry.space_group_name_H-M   'P 1'
#
loop_
_entity.id
_entity.type
_entity.pdbx_description
1 polymer ?
#
loop_
_entity_poly.entity_id
_entity_poly.type
_entity_poly.pdbx_seq_one_letter_code
_entity_poly.pdbx_strand_id
1 'polypeptide(L)'
;MALLMSAYPDLSVRDLRDLLARNATRIDAGQQPVQVSYTAANGQPRQVTGLEGWERNAAGLWYSPTYGFGLIDVNKTLTAAANHTPLPPLVQLPAQKVTVPRSEGSIADVGSSATRSSTQVAQALTVEAVQVTVSLDHQRLPDLLIELVSPSGTRSVLLNPNNSLVGQSLDRQQLGYVRTKGLRDMRMLSHKFYGEAAQGEWRLEVTDVSNSSRQLTLVDLNTNRRSTLTERNNSQPGQLLNWSLRVIGHDAARS
;
A
#
# COMPACT_ATOMS: atom_id res chain seq x y z
N MET A 1 -17.01 1.51 19.72
CA MET A 1 -15.93 1.15 20.68
C MET A 1 -16.35 1.35 22.13
N ALA A 2 -16.90 2.48 22.56
CA ALA A 2 -17.31 2.71 23.97
C ALA A 2 -18.22 1.61 24.53
N LEU A 3 -19.22 1.14 23.79
CA LEU A 3 -20.10 0.04 24.19
C LEU A 3 -19.35 -1.26 24.45
N LEU A 4 -18.39 -1.62 23.58
CA LEU A 4 -17.55 -2.80 23.76
C LEU A 4 -16.68 -2.69 25.01
N MET A 5 -16.03 -1.55 25.20
CA MET A 5 -15.18 -1.31 26.39
C MET A 5 -15.99 -1.28 27.68
N SER A 6 -17.24 -0.82 27.65
CA SER A 6 -18.15 -0.85 28.79
C SER A 6 -18.61 -2.26 29.14
N ALA A 7 -18.90 -3.08 28.12
CA ALA A 7 -19.36 -4.45 28.31
C ALA A 7 -18.21 -5.44 28.62
N TYR A 8 -17.01 -5.17 28.09
CA TYR A 8 -15.82 -6.01 28.19
C TYR A 8 -14.59 -5.15 28.48
N PRO A 9 -14.44 -4.66 29.74
CA PRO A 9 -13.39 -3.70 30.11
C PRO A 9 -11.97 -4.26 30.02
N ASP A 10 -11.81 -5.58 30.05
CA ASP A 10 -10.52 -6.26 29.99
C ASP A 10 -9.97 -6.43 28.57
N LEU A 11 -10.77 -6.11 27.53
CA LEU A 11 -10.31 -6.19 26.14
C LEU A 11 -9.28 -5.09 25.83
N SER A 12 -8.15 -5.48 25.29
CA SER A 12 -7.16 -4.54 24.79
C SER A 12 -7.65 -3.81 23.52
N VAL A 13 -7.02 -2.68 23.18
CA VAL A 13 -7.29 -1.98 21.92
C VAL A 13 -7.07 -2.89 20.71
N ARG A 14 -6.12 -3.83 20.80
CA ARG A 14 -5.85 -4.80 19.73
C ARG A 14 -6.99 -5.80 19.57
N ASP A 15 -7.51 -6.32 20.69
CA ASP A 15 -8.68 -7.20 20.70
C ASP A 15 -9.90 -6.51 20.10
N LEU A 16 -10.12 -5.25 20.46
CA LEU A 16 -11.20 -4.45 19.87
C LEU A 16 -11.04 -4.31 18.35
N ARG A 17 -9.82 -4.07 17.86
CA ARG A 17 -9.54 -3.99 16.42
C ARG A 17 -9.79 -5.32 15.71
N ASP A 18 -9.35 -6.43 16.32
CA ASP A 18 -9.57 -7.77 15.77
C ASP A 18 -11.07 -8.08 15.67
N LEU A 19 -11.81 -7.87 16.76
CA LEU A 19 -13.25 -8.06 16.79
C LEU A 19 -13.97 -7.22 15.74
N LEU A 20 -13.62 -5.94 15.62
CA LEU A 20 -14.22 -5.03 14.63
C LEU A 20 -13.89 -5.47 13.20
N ALA A 21 -12.65 -5.83 12.90
CA ALA A 21 -12.23 -6.24 11.56
C ALA A 21 -12.93 -7.54 11.11
N ARG A 22 -13.02 -8.53 12.02
CA ARG A 22 -13.61 -9.85 11.72
C ARG A 22 -15.13 -9.81 11.61
N ASN A 23 -15.79 -8.87 12.27
CA ASN A 23 -17.25 -8.78 12.33
C ASN A 23 -17.82 -7.62 11.50
N ALA A 24 -16.97 -6.90 10.76
CA ALA A 24 -17.42 -5.82 9.89
C ALA A 24 -18.33 -6.33 8.77
N THR A 25 -19.28 -5.50 8.37
CA THR A 25 -20.18 -5.78 7.26
C THR A 25 -19.68 -5.05 6.00
N ARG A 26 -19.53 -5.78 4.90
CA ARG A 26 -19.14 -5.21 3.63
C ARG A 26 -20.28 -4.34 3.07
N ILE A 27 -20.00 -3.05 2.86
CA ILE A 27 -20.88 -2.10 2.18
C ILE A 27 -20.40 -1.89 0.75
N ASP A 28 -21.28 -1.40 -0.12
CA ASP A 28 -20.98 -1.25 -1.54
C ASP A 28 -20.29 -2.50 -2.13
N ALA A 29 -20.94 -3.64 -1.94
CA ALA A 29 -20.36 -4.94 -2.27
C ALA A 29 -20.00 -5.09 -3.75
N GLY A 30 -20.52 -4.22 -4.61
CA GLY A 30 -20.25 -4.16 -6.05
C GLY A 30 -19.10 -3.24 -6.44
N GLN A 31 -18.40 -2.62 -5.47
CA GLN A 31 -17.26 -1.74 -5.77
C GLN A 31 -16.25 -2.45 -6.67
N GLN A 32 -16.08 -1.90 -7.87
CA GLN A 32 -15.12 -2.41 -8.83
C GLN A 32 -13.73 -1.80 -8.59
N PRO A 33 -12.64 -2.53 -8.86
CA PRO A 33 -11.30 -1.98 -8.86
C PRO A 33 -11.15 -0.95 -9.99
N VAL A 34 -10.32 0.07 -9.77
CA VAL A 34 -9.90 1.00 -10.82
C VAL A 34 -8.74 0.39 -11.59
N GLN A 35 -8.98 0.11 -12.86
CA GLN A 35 -7.95 -0.44 -13.74
C GLN A 35 -7.22 0.68 -14.48
N VAL A 36 -5.90 0.53 -14.60
CA VAL A 36 -5.05 1.40 -15.42
C VAL A 36 -4.53 0.58 -16.59
N SER A 37 -4.89 1.04 -17.81
CA SER A 37 -4.42 0.42 -19.05
C SER A 37 -3.30 1.25 -19.66
N TYR A 38 -2.25 0.59 -20.13
CA TYR A 38 -1.14 1.22 -20.84
C TYR A 38 -0.60 0.28 -21.92
N THR A 39 0.14 0.84 -22.87
CA THR A 39 0.89 0.04 -23.87
C THR A 39 2.33 -0.08 -23.38
N ALA A 40 2.78 -1.29 -23.12
CA ALA A 40 4.15 -1.55 -22.71
C ALA A 40 5.15 -1.22 -23.84
N ALA A 41 6.41 -1.00 -23.49
CA ALA A 41 7.47 -0.64 -24.44
C ALA A 41 7.65 -1.68 -25.58
N ASN A 42 7.25 -2.93 -25.35
CA ASN A 42 7.23 -3.98 -26.37
C ASN A 42 5.98 -3.96 -27.28
N GLY A 43 5.13 -2.93 -27.20
CA GLY A 43 3.91 -2.75 -27.98
C GLY A 43 2.70 -3.55 -27.48
N GLN A 44 2.82 -4.33 -26.41
CA GLN A 44 1.71 -5.14 -25.89
C GLN A 44 0.82 -4.31 -24.93
N PRO A 45 -0.51 -4.42 -25.06
CA PRO A 45 -1.42 -3.82 -24.09
C PRO A 45 -1.26 -4.49 -22.73
N ARG A 46 -1.30 -3.68 -21.69
CA ARG A 46 -1.22 -4.10 -20.29
C ARG A 46 -2.32 -3.44 -19.50
N GLN A 47 -2.75 -4.15 -18.45
CA GLN A 47 -3.69 -3.63 -17.48
C GLN A 47 -3.21 -4.00 -16.08
N VAL A 48 -3.26 -3.05 -15.17
CA VAL A 48 -2.93 -3.20 -13.77
C VAL A 48 -4.03 -2.61 -12.89
N THR A 49 -4.18 -3.13 -11.68
CA THR A 49 -5.09 -2.57 -10.70
C THR A 49 -4.43 -1.36 -10.05
N GLY A 50 -4.90 -0.17 -10.36
CA GLY A 50 -4.40 1.07 -9.76
C GLY A 50 -5.00 1.35 -8.38
N LEU A 51 -6.28 0.97 -8.17
CA LEU A 51 -6.95 1.01 -6.86
C LEU A 51 -7.82 -0.24 -6.75
N GLU A 52 -7.63 -0.98 -5.67
CA GLU A 52 -8.34 -2.23 -5.44
C GLU A 52 -9.80 -1.98 -5.06
N GLY A 53 -10.70 -2.89 -5.47
CA GLY A 53 -12.04 -3.01 -4.94
C GLY A 53 -12.06 -3.85 -3.65
N TRP A 54 -13.18 -4.52 -3.41
CA TRP A 54 -13.26 -5.52 -2.35
C TRP A 54 -12.53 -6.79 -2.74
N GLU A 55 -11.54 -7.19 -1.95
CA GLU A 55 -10.81 -8.44 -2.12
C GLU A 55 -10.74 -9.22 -0.79
N ARG A 56 -10.72 -10.54 -0.89
CA ARG A 56 -10.42 -11.38 0.27
C ARG A 56 -8.93 -11.61 0.36
N ASN A 57 -8.38 -11.37 1.54
CA ASN A 57 -7.01 -11.77 1.84
C ASN A 57 -6.91 -13.28 2.14
N ALA A 58 -5.71 -13.81 2.28
CA ALA A 58 -5.51 -15.24 2.52
C ALA A 58 -6.00 -15.72 3.91
N ALA A 59 -6.25 -14.81 4.85
CA ALA A 59 -6.92 -15.09 6.12
C ALA A 59 -8.46 -15.12 5.98
N GLY A 60 -8.99 -14.92 4.77
CA GLY A 60 -10.41 -14.93 4.47
C GLY A 60 -11.16 -13.64 4.81
N LEU A 61 -10.46 -12.59 5.22
CA LEU A 61 -11.06 -11.30 5.54
C LEU A 61 -11.26 -10.46 4.29
N TRP A 62 -12.42 -9.80 4.18
CA TRP A 62 -12.65 -8.81 3.16
C TRP A 62 -11.94 -7.51 3.50
N TYR A 63 -11.29 -6.92 2.50
CA TYR A 63 -10.63 -5.63 2.63
C TYR A 63 -10.80 -4.80 1.35
N SER A 64 -11.01 -3.50 1.52
CA SER A 64 -10.98 -2.51 0.45
C SER A 64 -10.17 -1.30 0.93
N PRO A 65 -9.31 -0.69 0.11
CA PRO A 65 -8.61 0.54 0.49
C PRO A 65 -9.56 1.71 0.75
N THR A 66 -10.77 1.67 0.21
CA THR A 66 -11.80 2.70 0.42
C THR A 66 -12.55 2.52 1.73
N TYR A 67 -12.85 1.28 2.12
CA TYR A 67 -13.74 0.96 3.25
C TYR A 67 -13.04 0.19 4.39
N GLY A 68 -11.75 -0.09 4.26
CA GLY A 68 -11.03 -0.94 5.22
C GLY A 68 -11.63 -2.35 5.25
N PHE A 69 -11.96 -2.85 6.43
CA PHE A 69 -12.64 -4.15 6.61
C PHE A 69 -14.16 -4.05 6.46
N GLY A 70 -14.73 -2.83 6.43
CA GLY A 70 -16.16 -2.59 6.26
C GLY A 70 -16.78 -1.73 7.35
N LEU A 71 -18.10 -1.66 7.31
CA LEU A 71 -18.90 -0.96 8.31
C LEU A 71 -18.97 -1.78 9.61
N ILE A 72 -18.80 -1.12 10.72
CA ILE A 72 -18.91 -1.74 12.06
C ILE A 72 -20.31 -2.29 12.27
N ASP A 73 -20.41 -3.59 12.57
CA ASP A 73 -21.61 -4.26 13.01
C ASP A 73 -21.54 -4.45 14.54
N VAL A 74 -22.23 -3.59 15.26
CA VAL A 74 -22.17 -3.56 16.73
C VAL A 74 -22.71 -4.86 17.33
N ASN A 75 -23.81 -5.40 16.79
CA ASN A 75 -24.44 -6.61 17.32
C ASN A 75 -23.55 -7.82 17.13
N LYS A 76 -23.02 -8.03 15.91
CA LYS A 76 -22.08 -9.13 15.65
C LYS A 76 -20.84 -9.01 16.51
N THR A 77 -20.30 -7.79 16.66
CA THR A 77 -19.09 -7.56 17.42
C THR A 77 -19.29 -7.84 18.92
N LEU A 78 -20.41 -7.40 19.50
CA LEU A 78 -20.74 -7.70 20.90
C LEU A 78 -20.94 -9.19 21.13
N THR A 79 -21.64 -9.89 20.24
CA THR A 79 -21.84 -11.34 20.31
C THR A 79 -20.50 -12.08 20.23
N ALA A 80 -19.63 -11.68 19.32
CA ALA A 80 -18.31 -12.30 19.17
C ALA A 80 -17.39 -12.02 20.40
N ALA A 81 -17.51 -10.85 21.01
CA ALA A 81 -16.71 -10.46 22.16
C ALA A 81 -16.94 -11.37 23.39
N ALA A 82 -18.14 -11.95 23.52
CA ALA A 82 -18.46 -12.85 24.63
C ALA A 82 -17.58 -14.11 24.68
N ASN A 83 -17.06 -14.56 23.52
CA ASN A 83 -16.22 -15.75 23.39
C ASN A 83 -14.83 -15.41 22.81
N HIS A 84 -14.44 -14.14 22.85
CA HIS A 84 -13.15 -13.71 22.31
C HIS A 84 -12.01 -14.18 23.21
N THR A 85 -11.01 -14.80 22.60
CA THR A 85 -9.73 -15.07 23.26
C THR A 85 -8.80 -13.90 23.03
N PRO A 86 -8.25 -13.27 24.08
CA PRO A 86 -7.32 -12.16 23.92
C PRO A 86 -6.13 -12.52 23.01
N LEU A 87 -5.76 -11.56 22.17
CA LEU A 87 -4.61 -11.75 21.28
C LEU A 87 -3.32 -11.92 22.07
N PRO A 88 -2.42 -12.80 21.66
CA PRO A 88 -1.09 -12.91 22.25
C PRO A 88 -0.34 -11.57 22.25
N PRO A 89 0.72 -11.40 23.06
CA PRO A 89 1.51 -10.19 23.10
C PRO A 89 1.94 -9.71 21.71
N LEU A 90 1.94 -8.39 21.52
CA LEU A 90 2.37 -7.77 20.24
C LEU A 90 3.86 -8.02 20.02
N VAL A 91 4.18 -8.50 18.83
CA VAL A 91 5.54 -8.65 18.33
C VAL A 91 5.74 -7.67 17.18
N GLN A 92 6.80 -6.88 17.23
CA GLN A 92 7.24 -6.03 16.12
C GLN A 92 8.61 -6.50 15.68
N LEU A 93 8.69 -7.08 14.49
CA LEU A 93 9.98 -7.50 13.96
C LEU A 93 10.84 -6.28 13.63
N PRO A 94 12.16 -6.39 13.77
CA PRO A 94 13.08 -5.39 13.22
C PRO A 94 12.82 -5.18 11.73
N ALA A 95 12.95 -3.94 11.25
CA ALA A 95 12.83 -3.68 9.83
C ALA A 95 13.94 -4.39 9.05
N GLN A 96 13.56 -5.32 8.18
CA GLN A 96 14.48 -6.03 7.31
C GLN A 96 14.78 -5.15 6.10
N LYS A 97 16.00 -4.62 6.01
CA LYS A 97 16.44 -3.77 4.92
C LYS A 97 16.99 -4.60 3.77
N VAL A 98 16.51 -4.31 2.55
CA VAL A 98 16.98 -4.88 1.30
C VAL A 98 17.61 -3.78 0.48
N THR A 99 18.91 -3.91 0.16
CA THR A 99 19.58 -3.07 -0.82
C THR A 99 19.45 -3.75 -2.17
N VAL A 100 18.91 -3.03 -3.16
CA VAL A 100 18.69 -3.59 -4.50
C VAL A 100 19.89 -3.29 -5.38
N PRO A 101 20.54 -4.33 -5.95
CA PRO A 101 21.64 -4.13 -6.89
C PRO A 101 21.19 -3.26 -8.07
N ARG A 102 22.06 -2.39 -8.55
CA ARG A 102 21.74 -1.47 -9.65
C ARG A 102 21.29 -2.21 -10.92
N SER A 103 21.83 -3.39 -11.15
CA SER A 103 21.46 -4.25 -12.29
C SER A 103 20.04 -4.83 -12.19
N GLU A 104 19.46 -4.89 -10.99
CA GLU A 104 18.15 -5.51 -10.73
C GLU A 104 17.06 -4.47 -10.44
N GLY A 105 17.45 -3.25 -10.07
CA GLY A 105 16.53 -2.19 -9.62
C GLY A 105 16.01 -1.30 -10.73
N SER A 106 16.31 -1.52 -12.00
CA SER A 106 15.87 -0.67 -13.10
C SER A 106 14.36 -0.71 -13.27
N ILE A 107 13.70 0.46 -13.17
CA ILE A 107 12.26 0.64 -13.42
C ILE A 107 12.10 1.15 -14.84
N ALA A 108 11.76 0.24 -15.75
CA ALA A 108 11.60 0.58 -17.16
C ALA A 108 10.35 1.45 -17.37
N ASP A 109 10.46 2.47 -18.21
CA ASP A 109 9.34 3.29 -18.68
C ASP A 109 8.32 2.40 -19.40
N VAL A 110 7.07 2.40 -18.95
CA VAL A 110 6.01 1.47 -19.38
C VAL A 110 6.51 0.02 -19.52
N GLY A 111 7.15 -0.48 -18.48
CA GLY A 111 7.74 -1.81 -18.47
C GLY A 111 6.76 -2.92 -18.82
N SER A 112 7.21 -3.93 -19.54
CA SER A 112 6.42 -5.14 -19.81
C SER A 112 6.24 -6.02 -18.58
N SER A 113 7.02 -5.78 -17.53
CA SER A 113 6.94 -6.43 -16.22
C SER A 113 7.35 -5.46 -15.11
N ALA A 114 6.88 -5.71 -13.90
CA ALA A 114 7.31 -4.97 -12.73
C ALA A 114 8.78 -5.23 -12.40
N THR A 115 9.46 -4.21 -11.86
CA THR A 115 10.74 -4.38 -11.15
C THR A 115 10.45 -5.03 -9.81
N ARG A 116 11.12 -6.14 -9.51
CA ARG A 116 10.84 -7.00 -8.35
C ARG A 116 12.02 -7.10 -7.42
N SER A 117 11.74 -7.08 -6.12
CA SER A 117 12.72 -7.34 -5.08
C SER A 117 12.03 -8.06 -3.93
N SER A 118 12.66 -9.07 -3.34
CA SER A 118 12.04 -9.88 -2.29
C SER A 118 12.90 -9.97 -1.02
N THR A 119 12.27 -10.37 0.07
CA THR A 119 12.90 -10.70 1.35
C THR A 119 12.16 -11.83 2.04
N GLN A 120 12.86 -12.56 2.91
CA GLN A 120 12.30 -13.69 3.65
C GLN A 120 12.01 -13.30 5.09
N VAL A 121 10.80 -13.57 5.55
CA VAL A 121 10.44 -13.50 6.98
C VAL A 121 10.50 -14.92 7.54
N ALA A 122 11.39 -15.14 8.51
CA ALA A 122 11.59 -16.46 9.11
C ALA A 122 10.60 -16.76 10.26
N GLN A 123 10.11 -15.72 10.94
CA GLN A 123 9.26 -15.85 12.12
C GLN A 123 7.82 -16.19 11.75
N ALA A 124 7.26 -17.17 12.44
CA ALA A 124 5.86 -17.58 12.30
C ALA A 124 4.94 -16.66 13.12
N LEU A 125 4.60 -15.48 12.57
CA LEU A 125 3.65 -14.55 13.16
C LEU A 125 2.34 -14.55 12.40
N THR A 126 1.25 -14.24 13.11
CA THR A 126 0.00 -13.77 12.52
C THR A 126 0.08 -12.26 12.32
N VAL A 127 -0.11 -11.80 11.10
CA VAL A 127 0.05 -10.39 10.72
C VAL A 127 -1.09 -9.53 11.28
N GLU A 128 -0.74 -8.39 11.89
CA GLU A 128 -1.70 -7.32 12.23
C GLU A 128 -1.51 -6.08 11.35
N ALA A 129 -0.28 -5.81 10.97
CA ALA A 129 0.06 -4.73 10.03
C ALA A 129 1.43 -5.00 9.40
N VAL A 130 1.63 -4.43 8.23
CA VAL A 130 2.93 -4.46 7.54
C VAL A 130 3.35 -3.04 7.20
N GLN A 131 4.55 -2.65 7.61
CA GLN A 131 5.15 -1.38 7.27
C GLN A 131 6.25 -1.59 6.23
N VAL A 132 6.18 -0.82 5.16
CA VAL A 132 7.18 -0.81 4.09
C VAL A 132 7.79 0.57 4.00
N THR A 133 9.11 0.64 3.88
CA THR A 133 9.81 1.89 3.58
C THR A 133 10.52 1.73 2.26
N VAL A 134 10.37 2.69 1.34
CA VAL A 134 10.92 2.60 -0.03
C VAL A 134 11.76 3.82 -0.35
N SER A 135 12.92 3.58 -0.94
CA SER A 135 13.75 4.60 -1.59
C SER A 135 13.98 4.21 -3.05
N LEU A 136 13.65 5.12 -3.95
CA LEU A 136 13.84 4.95 -5.40
C LEU A 136 14.11 6.29 -6.08
N ASP A 137 14.74 6.23 -7.25
CA ASP A 137 14.87 7.36 -8.17
C ASP A 137 13.86 7.21 -9.29
N HIS A 138 13.08 8.24 -9.55
CA HIS A 138 12.16 8.32 -10.68
C HIS A 138 11.78 9.76 -10.97
N GLN A 139 11.73 10.16 -12.23
CA GLN A 139 11.43 11.54 -12.61
C GLN A 139 9.95 11.89 -12.45
N ARG A 140 9.06 10.89 -12.55
CA ARG A 140 7.60 11.07 -12.49
C ARG A 140 6.95 10.06 -11.55
N LEU A 141 6.97 10.38 -10.26
CA LEU A 141 6.38 9.51 -9.23
C LEU A 141 4.88 9.18 -9.44
N PRO A 142 4.05 10.10 -9.99
CA PRO A 142 2.65 9.76 -10.28
C PRO A 142 2.43 8.67 -11.33
N ASP A 143 3.46 8.25 -12.04
CA ASP A 143 3.36 7.15 -13.00
C ASP A 143 3.60 5.77 -12.36
N LEU A 144 4.06 5.78 -11.12
CA LEU A 144 4.42 4.54 -10.43
C LEU A 144 3.23 3.88 -9.75
N LEU A 145 3.14 2.57 -9.94
CA LEU A 145 2.41 1.62 -9.12
C LEU A 145 3.41 0.89 -8.24
N ILE A 146 3.23 0.94 -6.91
CA ILE A 146 4.03 0.18 -5.95
C ILE A 146 3.12 -0.78 -5.21
N GLU A 147 3.45 -2.06 -5.25
CA GLU A 147 2.68 -3.14 -4.64
C GLU A 147 3.55 -3.99 -3.72
N LEU A 148 2.95 -4.50 -2.66
CA LEU A 148 3.54 -5.54 -1.83
C LEU A 148 2.74 -6.83 -1.99
N VAL A 149 3.43 -7.94 -2.13
CA VAL A 149 2.84 -9.28 -2.24
C VAL A 149 3.28 -10.11 -1.04
N SER A 150 2.33 -10.68 -0.32
CA SER A 150 2.59 -11.57 0.82
C SER A 150 3.01 -12.98 0.38
N PRO A 151 3.55 -13.81 1.28
CA PRO A 151 3.86 -15.22 1.01
C PRO A 151 2.65 -16.01 0.51
N SER A 152 1.45 -15.63 0.94
CA SER A 152 0.19 -16.25 0.53
C SER A 152 -0.34 -15.75 -0.81
N GLY A 153 0.36 -14.80 -1.46
CA GLY A 153 -0.01 -14.24 -2.75
C GLY A 153 -0.99 -13.06 -2.69
N THR A 154 -1.41 -12.62 -1.50
CA THR A 154 -2.21 -11.40 -1.35
C THR A 154 -1.40 -10.21 -1.82
N ARG A 155 -2.00 -9.35 -2.65
CA ARG A 155 -1.40 -8.12 -3.17
C ARG A 155 -2.00 -6.92 -2.46
N SER A 156 -1.19 -5.92 -2.15
CA SER A 156 -1.65 -4.63 -1.62
C SER A 156 -0.98 -3.50 -2.39
N VAL A 157 -1.80 -2.64 -3.00
CA VAL A 157 -1.33 -1.40 -3.62
C VAL A 157 -0.92 -0.43 -2.52
N LEU A 158 0.38 -0.12 -2.45
CA LEU A 158 0.95 0.81 -1.49
C LEU A 158 0.99 2.23 -2.03
N LEU A 159 1.24 2.38 -3.32
CA LEU A 159 1.19 3.64 -4.05
C LEU A 159 0.47 3.42 -5.37
N ASN A 160 -0.66 4.06 -5.52
CA ASN A 160 -1.45 4.01 -6.75
C ASN A 160 -0.91 5.00 -7.80
N PRO A 161 -0.95 4.66 -9.08
CA PRO A 161 -0.61 5.58 -10.16
C PRO A 161 -1.63 6.72 -10.24
N ASN A 162 -1.27 7.80 -10.93
CA ASN A 162 -2.05 9.04 -11.03
C ASN A 162 -2.21 9.81 -9.70
N ASN A 163 -1.43 9.48 -8.68
CA ASN A 163 -1.41 10.24 -7.43
C ASN A 163 -0.65 11.56 -7.63
N SER A 164 -1.38 12.63 -7.93
CA SER A 164 -0.82 13.95 -8.20
C SER A 164 -0.16 14.62 -6.99
N LEU A 165 -0.39 14.10 -5.78
CA LEU A 165 0.19 14.66 -4.55
C LEU A 165 1.59 14.12 -4.26
N VAL A 166 1.95 12.99 -4.86
CA VAL A 166 3.25 12.38 -4.64
C VAL A 166 4.32 13.07 -5.47
N GLY A 167 5.41 13.44 -4.81
CA GLY A 167 6.55 14.07 -5.46
C GLY A 167 6.37 15.55 -5.79
N GLN A 168 5.35 16.20 -5.26
CA GLN A 168 5.17 17.65 -5.36
C GLN A 168 5.55 18.32 -4.05
N SER A 169 6.43 19.32 -4.13
CA SER A 169 6.66 20.25 -3.03
C SER A 169 6.47 21.68 -3.52
N LEU A 170 5.90 22.53 -2.67
CA LEU A 170 5.84 23.98 -2.90
C LEU A 170 7.21 24.56 -2.58
N ASP A 171 7.91 25.04 -3.60
CA ASP A 171 9.04 25.94 -3.38
C ASP A 171 8.50 27.34 -3.08
N ARG A 172 8.46 27.69 -1.80
CA ARG A 172 8.00 29.01 -1.34
C ARG A 172 8.91 30.17 -1.77
N GLN A 173 10.17 29.87 -2.13
CA GLN A 173 11.13 30.88 -2.55
C GLN A 173 10.99 31.21 -4.04
N GLN A 174 10.64 30.22 -4.85
CA GLN A 174 10.49 30.38 -6.31
C GLN A 174 9.04 30.46 -6.76
N LEU A 175 8.06 30.40 -5.84
CA LEU A 175 6.62 30.39 -6.15
C LEU A 175 6.22 29.33 -7.19
N GLY A 176 6.93 28.20 -7.20
CA GLY A 176 6.72 27.12 -8.16
C GLY A 176 6.69 25.74 -7.49
N TYR A 177 6.18 24.75 -8.22
CA TYR A 177 6.26 23.38 -7.79
C TYR A 177 7.62 22.80 -8.15
N VAL A 178 8.40 22.42 -7.13
CA VAL A 178 9.60 21.61 -7.32
C VAL A 178 9.21 20.14 -7.23
N ARG A 179 9.56 19.39 -8.24
CA ARG A 179 9.41 17.92 -8.22
C ARG A 179 10.55 17.29 -7.45
N THR A 180 10.18 16.44 -6.50
CA THR A 180 11.15 15.50 -5.94
C THR A 180 11.45 14.43 -6.98
N LYS A 181 12.73 14.24 -7.28
CA LYS A 181 13.22 13.18 -8.19
C LYS A 181 13.36 11.88 -7.41
N GLY A 182 12.24 11.24 -7.09
CA GLY A 182 12.23 9.97 -6.40
C GLY A 182 11.63 10.02 -4.98
N LEU A 183 11.65 8.87 -4.33
CA LEU A 183 11.24 8.68 -2.94
C LEU A 183 12.49 8.46 -2.08
N ARG A 184 12.48 9.02 -0.87
CA ARG A 184 13.52 8.80 0.13
C ARG A 184 12.86 8.37 1.43
N ASP A 185 13.11 7.13 1.81
CA ASP A 185 12.58 6.50 3.03
C ASP A 185 11.07 6.72 3.21
N MET A 186 10.32 6.69 2.09
CA MET A 186 8.88 6.84 2.12
C MET A 186 8.26 5.65 2.83
N ARG A 187 7.57 5.95 3.93
CA ARG A 187 6.95 4.94 4.79
C ARG A 187 5.48 4.75 4.42
N MET A 188 5.10 3.50 4.19
CA MET A 188 3.75 3.08 3.85
C MET A 188 3.31 1.97 4.80
N LEU A 189 2.02 1.89 5.07
CA LEU A 189 1.42 0.90 5.97
C LEU A 189 0.28 0.19 5.24
N SER A 190 0.23 -1.14 5.38
CA SER A 190 -0.91 -1.93 4.90
C SER A 190 -1.47 -2.80 6.02
N HIS A 191 -2.80 -2.79 6.15
CA HIS A 191 -3.58 -3.69 6.98
C HIS A 191 -4.25 -4.80 6.17
N LYS A 192 -4.12 -4.82 4.85
CA LYS A 192 -4.76 -5.81 3.98
C LYS A 192 -4.36 -7.24 4.32
N PHE A 193 -3.14 -7.43 4.82
CA PHE A 193 -2.59 -8.74 5.20
C PHE A 193 -3.02 -9.21 6.60
N TYR A 194 -3.96 -8.53 7.25
CA TYR A 194 -4.39 -8.83 8.61
C TYR A 194 -4.85 -10.29 8.74
N GLY A 195 -4.31 -11.00 9.73
CA GLY A 195 -4.62 -12.40 10.01
C GLY A 195 -3.86 -13.43 9.15
N GLU A 196 -3.06 -12.99 8.15
CA GLU A 196 -2.25 -13.91 7.34
C GLU A 196 -1.00 -14.38 8.09
N ALA A 197 -0.44 -15.52 7.64
CA ALA A 197 0.88 -15.96 8.09
C ALA A 197 1.98 -15.05 7.52
N ALA A 198 2.86 -14.57 8.41
CA ALA A 198 3.97 -13.70 8.03
C ALA A 198 5.13 -14.44 7.39
N GLN A 199 5.34 -15.72 7.77
CA GLN A 199 6.49 -16.51 7.37
C GLN A 199 6.50 -16.79 5.87
N GLY A 200 7.63 -16.54 5.23
CA GLY A 200 7.85 -16.80 3.80
C GLY A 200 8.37 -15.58 3.04
N GLU A 201 8.31 -15.66 1.72
CA GLU A 201 8.79 -14.63 0.82
C GLU A 201 7.79 -13.48 0.67
N TRP A 202 8.24 -12.27 0.98
CA TRP A 202 7.55 -11.02 0.69
C TRP A 202 8.20 -10.33 -0.50
N ARG A 203 7.40 -9.84 -1.44
CA ARG A 203 7.91 -9.24 -2.67
C ARG A 203 7.35 -7.84 -2.89
N LEU A 204 8.25 -6.88 -3.08
CA LEU A 204 7.94 -5.54 -3.55
C LEU A 204 7.97 -5.52 -5.07
N GLU A 205 6.94 -4.96 -5.68
CA GLU A 205 6.82 -4.78 -7.13
C GLU A 205 6.64 -3.30 -7.43
N VAL A 206 7.39 -2.78 -8.41
CA VAL A 206 7.30 -1.39 -8.87
C VAL A 206 7.14 -1.37 -10.38
N THR A 207 6.09 -0.68 -10.86
CA THR A 207 5.79 -0.58 -12.28
C THR A 207 5.58 0.88 -12.65
N ASP A 208 6.21 1.34 -13.74
CA ASP A 208 5.87 2.58 -14.41
C ASP A 208 4.78 2.29 -15.46
N VAL A 209 3.65 2.95 -15.34
CA VAL A 209 2.45 2.66 -16.15
C VAL A 209 2.10 3.77 -17.15
N SER A 210 2.98 4.75 -17.36
CA SER A 210 2.67 5.88 -18.25
C SER A 210 3.90 6.47 -18.92
N ASN A 211 3.85 6.59 -20.23
CA ASN A 211 4.84 7.30 -21.05
C ASN A 211 4.29 8.58 -21.70
N SER A 212 3.09 9.01 -21.33
CA SER A 212 2.43 10.18 -21.91
C SER A 212 2.80 11.46 -21.18
N SER A 213 2.96 12.57 -21.90
CA SER A 213 3.03 13.89 -21.28
C SER A 213 1.70 14.26 -20.62
N ARG A 214 1.76 15.00 -19.53
CA ARG A 214 0.56 15.48 -18.81
C ARG A 214 0.50 16.99 -18.83
N GLN A 215 -0.72 17.51 -18.86
CA GLN A 215 -1.01 18.93 -18.69
C GLN A 215 -1.49 19.15 -17.24
N LEU A 216 -0.77 19.97 -16.50
CA LEU A 216 -1.16 20.39 -15.16
C LEU A 216 -1.66 21.83 -15.22
N THR A 217 -2.84 22.09 -14.69
CA THR A 217 -3.33 23.44 -14.47
C THR A 217 -2.93 23.90 -13.09
N LEU A 218 -2.09 24.90 -13.02
CA LEU A 218 -1.70 25.56 -11.78
C LEU A 218 -2.63 26.75 -11.54
N VAL A 219 -3.14 26.89 -10.33
CA VAL A 219 -3.94 28.04 -9.90
C VAL A 219 -3.16 28.80 -8.84
N ASP A 220 -2.82 30.05 -9.12
CA ASP A 220 -2.29 30.95 -8.11
C ASP A 220 -3.43 31.36 -7.18
N LEU A 221 -3.36 30.92 -5.93
CA LEU A 221 -4.41 31.15 -4.94
C LEU A 221 -4.58 32.61 -4.54
N ASN A 222 -3.56 33.47 -4.75
CA ASN A 222 -3.64 34.89 -4.41
C ASN A 222 -4.27 35.72 -5.54
N THR A 223 -3.98 35.36 -6.78
CA THR A 223 -4.41 36.13 -7.97
C THR A 223 -5.50 35.44 -8.76
N ASN A 224 -5.86 34.19 -8.42
CA ASN A 224 -6.75 33.29 -9.16
C ASN A 224 -6.34 33.12 -10.64
N ARG A 225 -5.09 33.41 -10.97
CA ARG A 225 -4.57 33.20 -12.34
C ARG A 225 -4.30 31.72 -12.56
N ARG A 226 -4.67 31.27 -13.73
CA ARG A 226 -4.39 29.89 -14.18
C ARG A 226 -3.23 29.89 -15.15
N SER A 227 -2.34 28.92 -14.99
CA SER A 227 -1.26 28.63 -15.93
C SER A 227 -1.22 27.15 -16.22
N THR A 228 -0.73 26.78 -17.39
CA THR A 228 -0.60 25.37 -17.78
C THR A 228 0.87 24.99 -17.80
N LEU A 229 1.19 23.93 -17.08
CA LEU A 229 2.51 23.29 -17.12
C LEU A 229 2.44 21.98 -17.85
N THR A 230 3.24 21.83 -18.91
CA THR A 230 3.40 20.51 -19.57
C THR A 230 4.47 19.71 -18.87
N GLU A 231 4.06 18.60 -18.33
CA GLU A 231 4.89 17.64 -17.67
C GLU A 231 5.29 16.55 -18.65
N ARG A 232 6.55 16.57 -19.09
CA ARG A 232 7.09 15.59 -20.04
C ARG A 232 7.32 14.24 -19.35
N ASN A 233 7.29 13.16 -20.12
CA ASN A 233 7.68 11.84 -19.65
C ASN A 233 9.12 11.79 -19.14
N ASN A 234 9.45 10.78 -18.35
CA ASN A 234 10.83 10.53 -17.92
C ASN A 234 11.73 10.26 -19.13
N SER A 235 12.95 10.80 -19.06
CA SER A 235 13.97 10.64 -20.09
C SER A 235 14.90 9.46 -19.82
N GLN A 236 14.82 8.87 -18.64
CA GLN A 236 15.65 7.78 -18.16
C GLN A 236 14.80 6.80 -17.36
N PRO A 237 15.10 5.50 -17.36
CA PRO A 237 14.49 4.53 -16.45
C PRO A 237 14.66 4.97 -15.00
N GLY A 238 13.69 4.65 -14.17
CA GLY A 238 13.79 4.79 -12.72
C GLY A 238 14.74 3.75 -12.12
N GLN A 239 15.01 3.87 -10.83
CA GLN A 239 15.88 2.95 -10.11
C GLN A 239 15.34 2.69 -8.69
N LEU A 240 14.95 1.47 -8.38
CA LEU A 240 14.70 1.02 -7.02
C LEU A 240 16.05 0.87 -6.32
N LEU A 241 16.27 1.62 -5.23
CA LEU A 241 17.55 1.68 -4.53
C LEU A 241 17.59 0.72 -3.34
N ASN A 242 16.59 0.83 -2.49
CA ASN A 242 16.41 -0.03 -1.33
C ASN A 242 14.98 0.06 -0.83
N TRP A 243 14.62 -0.93 -0.03
CA TRP A 243 13.38 -0.94 0.72
C TRP A 243 13.54 -1.68 2.03
N SER A 244 12.59 -1.57 2.91
CA SER A 244 12.57 -2.39 4.12
C SER A 244 11.16 -2.84 4.44
N LEU A 245 11.07 -4.02 5.05
CA LEU A 245 9.84 -4.62 5.52
C LEU A 245 9.89 -4.75 7.04
N ARG A 246 8.83 -4.30 7.71
CA ARG A 246 8.57 -4.59 9.12
C ARG A 246 7.21 -5.25 9.25
N VAL A 247 7.18 -6.44 9.81
CA VAL A 247 5.94 -7.11 10.18
C VAL A 247 5.62 -6.81 11.64
N ILE A 248 4.36 -6.49 11.88
CA ILE A 248 3.77 -6.24 13.20
C ILE A 248 2.65 -7.28 13.35
N GLY A 249 2.66 -8.03 14.43
CA GLY A 249 1.70 -9.10 14.64
C GLY A 249 1.83 -9.74 16.01
N HIS A 250 1.43 -10.99 16.12
CA HIS A 250 1.58 -11.81 17.32
C HIS A 250 2.01 -13.22 16.93
N ASP A 251 2.52 -13.97 17.89
CA ASP A 251 2.91 -15.36 17.64
C ASP A 251 1.71 -16.14 17.11
N ALA A 252 1.93 -16.90 16.04
CA ALA A 252 0.92 -17.81 15.53
C ALA A 252 0.58 -18.83 16.63
N ALA A 253 -0.72 -19.04 16.91
CA ALA A 253 -1.13 -20.08 17.82
C ALA A 253 -0.50 -21.41 17.34
N ARG A 254 0.21 -22.09 18.24
CA ARG A 254 0.71 -23.43 17.93
C ARG A 254 -0.50 -24.33 17.78
N SER A 255 -0.75 -24.78 16.54
CA SER A 255 -1.76 -25.77 16.21
C SER A 255 -1.43 -27.13 16.83
#